data_58b0c8fb2ffd7057ba00d5d52c842987
#
_entry.id   58b0c8fb2ffd7057ba00d5d52c842987
#
_cell.length_a   1.000
_cell.length_b   1.000
_cell.length_c   1.000
_cell.angle_alpha   90.00
_cell.angle_beta   90.00
_cell.angle_gamma   90.00
#
_symmetry.space_group_name_H-M   'P 1'
#
loop_
_entity.id
_entity.type
_entity.pdbx_description
1 polymer ?
#
loop_
_entity_poly.entity_id
_entity_poly.type
_entity_poly.pdbx_seq_one_letter_code
_entity_poly.pdbx_strand_id
1 'polypeptide(L)'
;MYCLTDEQADFALLKYRERFSVTGLFENRVYGGIEDVLINLQKSGVKICLATGKPIVYAKRILEHFGIMKYFSIMVGSELDGRRTDKTEIIEYALSKLGTKENVIMIGDRKFDVISAHICGIPCIGVKYGFADENELENANADYIAESVDELNAILNKLQKNT
;
A
#
# COMPACT_ATOMS: atom_id res chain seq x y z
N MET A 1 1.37 25.25 -4.87
CA MET A 1 1.15 24.51 -6.13
C MET A 1 2.07 25.14 -7.17
N TYR A 2 2.92 24.36 -7.83
CA TYR A 2 3.83 24.87 -8.86
C TYR A 2 3.02 25.02 -10.15
N CYS A 3 2.93 26.21 -10.73
CA CYS A 3 2.30 26.47 -12.02
C CYS A 3 3.29 26.10 -13.14
N LEU A 4 3.48 24.81 -13.41
CA LEU A 4 4.34 24.33 -14.49
C LEU A 4 3.53 24.24 -15.79
N THR A 5 4.17 24.52 -16.92
CA THR A 5 3.66 24.12 -18.23
C THR A 5 3.78 22.60 -18.38
N ASP A 6 3.06 22.00 -19.34
CA ASP A 6 3.12 20.55 -19.59
C ASP A 6 4.57 20.11 -19.91
N GLU A 7 5.30 20.86 -20.73
CA GLU A 7 6.71 20.59 -21.02
C GLU A 7 7.60 20.63 -19.79
N GLN A 8 7.36 21.60 -18.88
CA GLN A 8 8.10 21.71 -17.62
C GLN A 8 7.76 20.54 -16.67
N ALA A 9 6.50 20.12 -16.64
CA ALA A 9 6.06 18.98 -15.85
C ALA A 9 6.69 17.68 -16.35
N ASP A 10 6.71 17.46 -17.67
CA ASP A 10 7.33 16.30 -18.29
C ASP A 10 8.84 16.25 -18.04
N PHE A 11 9.51 17.40 -18.18
CA PHE A 11 10.95 17.51 -17.87
C PHE A 11 11.24 17.23 -16.39
N ALA A 12 10.44 17.79 -15.49
CA ALA A 12 10.58 17.54 -14.04
C ALA A 12 10.35 16.06 -13.70
N LEU A 13 9.34 15.44 -14.31
CA LEU A 13 9.06 14.02 -14.15
C LEU A 13 10.22 13.15 -14.67
N LEU A 14 10.80 13.50 -15.81
CA LEU A 14 11.98 12.82 -16.35
C LEU A 14 13.14 12.88 -15.36
N LYS A 15 13.47 14.07 -14.84
CA LYS A 15 14.55 14.28 -13.87
C LYS A 15 14.29 13.56 -12.55
N TYR A 16 13.06 13.57 -12.07
CA TYR A 16 12.65 12.79 -10.92
C TYR A 16 12.89 11.28 -11.16
N ARG A 17 12.45 10.75 -12.29
CA ARG A 17 12.58 9.33 -12.63
C ARG A 17 14.05 8.90 -12.77
N GLU A 18 14.91 9.72 -13.38
CA GLU A 18 16.35 9.49 -13.47
C GLU A 18 16.97 9.25 -12.08
N ARG A 19 16.74 10.16 -11.14
CA ARG A 19 17.25 10.04 -9.77
C ARG A 19 16.56 8.95 -8.97
N PHE A 20 15.24 8.90 -9.04
CA PHE A 20 14.44 7.98 -8.26
C PHE A 20 14.75 6.51 -8.62
N SER A 21 14.90 6.19 -9.89
CA SER A 21 15.17 4.82 -10.35
C SER A 21 16.52 4.25 -9.91
N VAL A 22 17.47 5.10 -9.53
CA VAL A 22 18.82 4.68 -9.13
C VAL A 22 19.03 4.81 -7.62
N THR A 23 18.69 5.95 -7.05
CA THR A 23 19.01 6.30 -5.65
C THR A 23 17.76 6.43 -4.79
N GLY A 24 16.77 7.20 -5.25
CA GLY A 24 15.59 7.53 -4.46
C GLY A 24 14.74 6.33 -4.05
N LEU A 25 14.81 5.22 -4.80
CA LEU A 25 14.14 3.96 -4.44
C LEU A 25 14.55 3.43 -3.07
N PHE A 26 15.78 3.71 -2.64
CA PHE A 26 16.38 3.15 -1.43
C PHE A 26 16.52 4.17 -0.29
N GLU A 27 16.09 5.42 -0.53
CA GLU A 27 16.05 6.50 0.48
C GLU A 27 14.78 6.40 1.34
N ASN A 28 14.51 5.21 1.87
CA ASN A 28 13.38 4.93 2.74
C ASN A 28 13.76 3.87 3.77
N ARG A 29 12.85 3.57 4.69
CA ARG A 29 13.05 2.52 5.70
C ARG A 29 11.76 1.73 5.87
N VAL A 30 11.91 0.47 6.22
CA VAL A 30 10.79 -0.35 6.69
C VAL A 30 10.47 0.07 8.13
N TYR A 31 9.20 0.22 8.45
CA TYR A 31 8.78 0.49 9.82
C TYR A 31 9.17 -0.67 10.73
N GLY A 32 9.70 -0.33 11.92
CA GLY A 32 10.09 -1.35 12.91
C GLY A 32 8.92 -2.27 13.25
N GLY A 33 9.16 -3.58 13.31
CA GLY A 33 8.14 -4.59 13.63
C GLY A 33 7.29 -5.06 12.44
N ILE A 34 7.32 -4.39 11.28
CA ILE A 34 6.52 -4.80 10.11
C ILE A 34 6.91 -6.20 9.61
N GLU A 35 8.19 -6.54 9.63
CA GLU A 35 8.60 -7.88 9.20
C GLU A 35 8.02 -8.97 10.10
N ASP A 36 7.93 -8.74 11.40
CA ASP A 36 7.30 -9.67 12.34
C ASP A 36 5.81 -9.84 12.06
N VAL A 37 5.10 -8.75 11.71
CA VAL A 37 3.70 -8.80 11.27
C VAL A 37 3.55 -9.67 10.01
N LEU A 38 4.39 -9.45 9.01
CA LEU A 38 4.38 -10.21 7.76
C LEU A 38 4.66 -11.71 8.00
N ILE A 39 5.63 -12.03 8.87
CA ILE A 39 5.94 -13.41 9.28
C ILE A 39 4.74 -14.06 9.98
N ASN A 40 4.09 -13.37 10.90
CA ASN A 40 2.94 -13.89 11.63
C ASN A 40 1.76 -14.17 10.71
N LEU A 41 1.45 -13.24 9.79
CA LEU A 41 0.41 -13.43 8.79
C LEU A 41 0.69 -14.64 7.89
N GLN A 42 1.93 -14.78 7.41
CA GLN A 42 2.33 -15.91 6.57
C GLN A 42 2.22 -17.24 7.32
N LYS A 43 2.66 -17.32 8.59
CA LYS A 43 2.52 -18.51 9.44
C LYS A 43 1.06 -18.89 9.67
N SER A 44 0.16 -17.93 9.71
CA SER A 44 -1.29 -18.14 9.84
C SER A 44 -1.98 -18.48 8.50
N GLY A 45 -1.23 -18.63 7.41
CA GLY A 45 -1.79 -18.97 6.09
C GLY A 45 -2.47 -17.79 5.37
N VAL A 46 -2.33 -16.55 5.88
CA VAL A 46 -2.91 -15.36 5.26
C VAL A 46 -2.14 -15.01 3.99
N LYS A 47 -2.86 -14.80 2.89
CA LYS A 47 -2.28 -14.29 1.64
C LYS A 47 -2.07 -12.79 1.74
N ILE A 48 -0.83 -12.35 1.57
CA ILE A 48 -0.46 -10.94 1.61
C ILE A 48 -0.34 -10.41 0.18
N CYS A 49 -1.07 -9.33 -0.11
CA CYS A 49 -1.07 -8.67 -1.41
C CYS A 49 -0.53 -7.25 -1.29
N LEU A 50 0.33 -6.84 -2.23
CA LEU A 50 0.70 -5.44 -2.39
C LEU A 50 -0.24 -4.76 -3.36
N ALA A 51 -0.84 -3.62 -2.96
CA ALA A 51 -1.65 -2.74 -3.80
C ALA A 51 -1.15 -1.31 -3.66
N THR A 52 -0.27 -0.85 -4.56
CA THR A 52 0.45 0.41 -4.43
C THR A 52 0.29 1.32 -5.64
N GLY A 53 0.11 2.64 -5.44
CA GLY A 53 0.17 3.64 -6.51
C GLY A 53 1.58 3.80 -7.12
N LYS A 54 2.62 3.27 -6.49
CA LYS A 54 3.98 3.28 -7.04
C LYS A 54 4.07 2.35 -8.26
N PRO A 55 4.84 2.71 -9.32
CA PRO A 55 5.09 1.79 -10.42
C PRO A 55 5.61 0.44 -9.94
N ILE A 56 4.97 -0.64 -10.39
CA ILE A 56 5.21 -2.00 -9.88
C ILE A 56 6.68 -2.43 -10.01
N VAL A 57 7.35 -1.97 -11.06
CA VAL A 57 8.78 -2.26 -11.29
C VAL A 57 9.66 -1.67 -10.18
N TYR A 58 9.29 -0.50 -9.65
CA TYR A 58 9.99 0.14 -8.55
C TYR A 58 9.61 -0.46 -7.20
N ALA A 59 8.33 -0.76 -7.00
CA ALA A 59 7.87 -1.40 -5.77
C ALA A 59 8.57 -2.74 -5.53
N LYS A 60 8.70 -3.58 -6.56
CA LYS A 60 9.41 -4.86 -6.48
C LYS A 60 10.87 -4.69 -6.06
N ARG A 61 11.59 -3.74 -6.67
CA ARG A 61 13.00 -3.47 -6.33
C ARG A 61 13.16 -3.00 -4.87
N ILE A 62 12.21 -2.22 -4.36
CA ILE A 62 12.21 -1.78 -2.96
C ILE A 62 12.00 -2.99 -2.04
N LEU A 63 10.98 -3.81 -2.30
CA LEU A 63 10.69 -4.99 -1.49
C LEU A 63 11.84 -6.00 -1.49
N GLU A 64 12.51 -6.16 -2.64
CA GLU A 64 13.69 -7.02 -2.79
C GLU A 64 14.87 -6.48 -1.98
N HIS A 65 15.15 -5.16 -2.09
CA HIS A 65 16.22 -4.49 -1.34
C HIS A 65 16.09 -4.69 0.17
N PHE A 66 14.86 -4.65 0.70
CA PHE A 66 14.59 -4.87 2.12
C PHE A 66 14.37 -6.35 2.49
N GLY A 67 14.47 -7.28 1.54
CA GLY A 67 14.31 -8.71 1.78
C GLY A 67 12.90 -9.17 2.15
N ILE A 68 11.89 -8.30 1.97
CA ILE A 68 10.50 -8.57 2.37
C ILE A 68 9.60 -9.00 1.19
N MET A 69 10.09 -9.01 -0.05
CA MET A 69 9.32 -9.42 -1.23
C MET A 69 8.75 -10.84 -1.09
N LYS A 70 9.45 -11.73 -0.41
CA LYS A 70 9.09 -13.13 -0.18
C LYS A 70 7.74 -13.34 0.54
N TYR A 71 7.25 -12.32 1.24
CA TYR A 71 5.98 -12.39 1.96
C TYR A 71 4.76 -12.10 1.10
N PHE A 72 4.94 -11.48 -0.07
CA PHE A 72 3.84 -11.05 -0.94
C PHE A 72 3.55 -12.08 -2.03
N SER A 73 2.37 -12.67 -2.02
CA SER A 73 1.91 -13.63 -3.04
C SER A 73 1.40 -12.93 -4.31
N ILE A 74 0.86 -11.73 -4.18
CA ILE A 74 0.33 -10.90 -5.26
C ILE A 74 0.91 -9.49 -5.10
N MET A 75 1.40 -8.93 -6.20
CA MET A 75 1.92 -7.57 -6.21
C MET A 75 1.34 -6.80 -7.38
N VAL A 76 0.58 -5.75 -7.07
CA VAL A 76 -0.06 -4.84 -8.03
C VAL A 76 0.38 -3.41 -7.74
N GLY A 77 0.69 -2.70 -8.80
CA GLY A 77 1.03 -1.28 -8.75
C GLY A 77 0.65 -0.58 -10.06
N SER A 78 0.92 0.71 -10.13
CA SER A 78 0.76 1.45 -11.38
C SER A 78 1.79 0.97 -12.42
N GLU A 79 1.55 1.32 -13.69
CA GLU A 79 2.48 1.08 -14.77
C GLU A 79 3.23 2.37 -15.13
N LEU A 80 4.42 2.24 -15.73
CA LEU A 80 5.21 3.41 -16.16
C LEU A 80 4.57 4.18 -17.31
N ASP A 81 3.70 3.54 -18.06
CA ASP A 81 2.94 4.13 -19.16
C ASP A 81 1.66 4.88 -18.71
N GLY A 82 1.44 4.99 -17.40
CA GLY A 82 0.31 5.71 -16.80
C GLY A 82 -0.96 4.86 -16.60
N ARG A 83 -0.96 3.57 -16.94
CA ARG A 83 -2.07 2.66 -16.62
C ARG A 83 -2.10 2.34 -15.11
N ARG A 84 -3.30 2.11 -14.59
CA ARG A 84 -3.56 1.77 -13.18
C ARG A 84 -2.92 2.76 -12.21
N THR A 85 -3.18 4.04 -12.40
CA THR A 85 -2.74 5.08 -11.47
C THR A 85 -3.78 5.36 -10.38
N ASP A 86 -5.04 5.04 -10.64
CA ASP A 86 -6.13 5.14 -9.67
C ASP A 86 -6.07 4.01 -8.64
N LYS A 87 -6.30 4.36 -7.36
CA LYS A 87 -6.19 3.40 -6.26
C LYS A 87 -7.27 2.32 -6.31
N THR A 88 -8.48 2.67 -6.78
CA THR A 88 -9.59 1.74 -6.94
C THR A 88 -9.26 0.67 -7.98
N GLU A 89 -8.75 1.09 -9.15
CA GLU A 89 -8.31 0.17 -10.21
C GLU A 89 -7.23 -0.80 -9.73
N ILE A 90 -6.30 -0.30 -8.90
CA ILE A 90 -5.22 -1.13 -8.32
C ILE A 90 -5.81 -2.19 -7.40
N ILE A 91 -6.74 -1.81 -6.50
CA ILE A 91 -7.37 -2.73 -5.55
C ILE A 91 -8.24 -3.74 -6.30
N GLU A 92 -9.07 -3.31 -7.25
CA GLU A 92 -9.90 -4.19 -8.07
C GLU A 92 -9.06 -5.24 -8.81
N TYR A 93 -7.93 -4.80 -9.39
CA TYR A 93 -7.03 -5.73 -10.06
C TYR A 93 -6.35 -6.70 -9.10
N ALA A 94 -5.97 -6.26 -7.89
CA ALA A 94 -5.45 -7.15 -6.85
C ALA A 94 -6.50 -8.19 -6.43
N LEU A 95 -7.74 -7.78 -6.21
CA LEU A 95 -8.88 -8.65 -5.88
C LEU A 95 -9.18 -9.66 -7.00
N SER A 96 -9.10 -9.24 -8.27
CA SER A 96 -9.26 -10.15 -9.41
C SER A 96 -8.18 -11.24 -9.45
N LYS A 97 -6.95 -10.91 -9.04
CA LYS A 97 -5.85 -11.88 -8.93
C LYS A 97 -6.01 -12.79 -7.70
N LEU A 98 -6.58 -12.27 -6.63
CA LEU A 98 -6.86 -13.03 -5.43
C LEU A 98 -8.04 -14.03 -5.63
N GLY A 99 -8.99 -13.67 -6.50
CA GLY A 99 -10.16 -14.48 -6.85
C GLY A 99 -11.30 -14.40 -5.82
N THR A 100 -11.19 -13.55 -4.80
CA THR A 100 -12.22 -13.35 -3.78
C THR A 100 -12.15 -11.96 -3.18
N LYS A 101 -13.26 -11.51 -2.61
CA LYS A 101 -13.37 -10.34 -1.72
C LYS A 101 -13.68 -10.76 -0.27
N GLU A 102 -14.00 -12.03 -0.05
CA GLU A 102 -14.33 -12.53 1.28
C GLU A 102 -13.08 -12.60 2.17
N ASN A 103 -13.22 -12.13 3.39
CA ASN A 103 -12.14 -12.08 4.39
C ASN A 103 -10.90 -11.31 3.91
N VAL A 104 -11.11 -10.29 3.06
CA VAL A 104 -10.06 -9.38 2.60
C VAL A 104 -10.18 -8.06 3.34
N ILE A 105 -9.05 -7.52 3.77
CA ILE A 105 -8.97 -6.20 4.40
C ILE A 105 -7.83 -5.41 3.75
N MET A 106 -8.07 -4.13 3.48
CA MET A 106 -7.04 -3.20 3.03
C MET A 106 -6.29 -2.65 4.25
N ILE A 107 -5.00 -2.41 4.11
CA ILE A 107 -4.21 -1.64 5.08
C ILE A 107 -3.60 -0.47 4.32
N GLY A 108 -3.84 0.75 4.78
CA GLY A 108 -3.35 1.94 4.10
C GLY A 108 -3.16 3.12 5.04
N ASP A 109 -2.39 4.10 4.59
CA ASP A 109 -1.99 5.26 5.38
C ASP A 109 -2.56 6.58 4.84
N ARG A 110 -3.41 6.52 3.81
CA ARG A 110 -4.07 7.71 3.24
C ARG A 110 -5.57 7.48 3.04
N LYS A 111 -6.33 8.57 3.04
CA LYS A 111 -7.78 8.53 2.74
C LYS A 111 -8.11 7.81 1.43
N PHE A 112 -7.21 7.89 0.44
CA PHE A 112 -7.40 7.21 -0.85
C PHE A 112 -7.44 5.69 -0.70
N ASP A 113 -6.69 5.12 0.25
CA ASP A 113 -6.72 3.70 0.56
C ASP A 113 -8.06 3.29 1.13
N VAL A 114 -8.58 4.08 2.09
CA VAL A 114 -9.87 3.84 2.75
C VAL A 114 -11.03 3.96 1.75
N ILE A 115 -11.10 5.09 1.04
CA ILE A 115 -12.18 5.35 0.08
C ILE A 115 -12.21 4.28 -1.01
N SER A 116 -11.06 3.94 -1.58
CA SER A 116 -10.99 2.95 -2.65
C SER A 116 -11.28 1.53 -2.16
N ALA A 117 -10.89 1.17 -0.93
CA ALA A 117 -11.27 -0.10 -0.33
C ALA A 117 -12.80 -0.22 -0.18
N HIS A 118 -13.46 0.82 0.31
CA HIS A 118 -14.91 0.87 0.45
C HIS A 118 -15.63 0.80 -0.90
N ILE A 119 -15.13 1.50 -1.93
CA ILE A 119 -15.68 1.38 -3.30
C ILE A 119 -15.57 -0.06 -3.80
N CYS A 120 -14.47 -0.75 -3.50
CA CYS A 120 -14.28 -2.16 -3.84
C CYS A 120 -15.07 -3.13 -2.96
N GLY A 121 -15.76 -2.65 -1.92
CA GLY A 121 -16.57 -3.45 -0.99
C GLY A 121 -15.74 -4.26 0.02
N ILE A 122 -14.56 -3.79 0.40
CA ILE A 122 -13.72 -4.40 1.43
C ILE A 122 -13.42 -3.37 2.55
N PRO A 123 -13.30 -3.82 3.82
CA PRO A 123 -12.93 -2.95 4.93
C PRO A 123 -11.47 -2.48 4.84
N CYS A 124 -11.15 -1.40 5.58
CA CYS A 124 -9.82 -0.83 5.63
C CYS A 124 -9.32 -0.57 7.06
N ILE A 125 -8.09 -0.96 7.36
CA ILE A 125 -7.34 -0.52 8.52
C ILE A 125 -6.51 0.70 8.12
N GLY A 126 -6.82 1.86 8.69
CA GLY A 126 -5.99 3.06 8.56
C GLY A 126 -4.80 3.00 9.52
N VAL A 127 -3.59 3.27 9.03
CA VAL A 127 -2.38 3.31 9.87
C VAL A 127 -1.85 4.74 9.97
N LYS A 128 -1.79 5.30 11.20
CA LYS A 128 -1.41 6.69 11.45
C LYS A 128 0.08 6.96 11.46
N TYR A 129 0.89 5.93 11.57
CA TYR A 129 2.36 6.05 11.50
C TYR A 129 2.89 6.23 10.08
N GLY A 130 2.02 6.32 9.08
CA GLY A 130 2.35 6.62 7.68
C GLY A 130 2.30 8.12 7.35
N PHE A 131 1.66 8.47 6.25
CA PHE A 131 1.60 9.83 5.68
C PHE A 131 0.23 10.50 5.78
N ALA A 132 -0.69 9.97 6.59
CA ALA A 132 -1.99 10.59 6.81
C ALA A 132 -1.84 11.97 7.47
N ASP A 133 -2.63 12.94 7.01
CA ASP A 133 -2.84 14.20 7.71
C ASP A 133 -3.67 13.96 8.97
N GLU A 134 -3.72 14.95 9.88
CA GLU A 134 -4.51 14.87 11.10
C GLU A 134 -5.99 14.56 10.79
N ASN A 135 -6.53 13.55 11.42
CA ASN A 135 -7.92 13.06 11.24
C ASN A 135 -8.28 12.63 9.80
N GLU A 136 -7.30 12.47 8.89
CA GLU A 136 -7.57 12.09 7.50
C GLU A 136 -8.25 10.72 7.40
N LEU A 137 -7.80 9.76 8.19
CA LEU A 137 -8.29 8.38 8.16
C LEU A 137 -9.66 8.25 8.83
N GLU A 138 -9.88 8.97 9.94
CA GLU A 138 -11.15 9.06 10.63
C GLU A 138 -12.21 9.72 9.74
N ASN A 139 -11.87 10.84 9.11
CA ASN A 139 -12.76 11.54 8.19
C ASN A 139 -13.10 10.70 6.95
N ALA A 140 -12.22 9.79 6.54
CA ALA A 140 -12.49 8.82 5.49
C ALA A 140 -13.27 7.60 5.98
N ASN A 141 -13.61 7.51 7.27
CA ASN A 141 -14.32 6.43 7.93
C ASN A 141 -13.58 5.08 7.84
N ALA A 142 -12.27 5.06 8.10
CA ALA A 142 -11.55 3.78 8.20
C ALA A 142 -12.21 2.87 9.25
N ASP A 143 -12.42 1.58 8.93
CA ASP A 143 -13.12 0.62 9.80
C ASP A 143 -12.35 0.35 11.10
N TYR A 144 -11.04 0.43 11.02
CA TYR A 144 -10.11 0.33 12.14
C TYR A 144 -9.01 1.37 11.99
N ILE A 145 -8.48 1.84 13.13
CA ILE A 145 -7.31 2.74 13.18
C ILE A 145 -6.22 2.06 14.01
N ALA A 146 -4.99 2.12 13.50
CA ALA A 146 -3.80 1.67 14.22
C ALA A 146 -2.81 2.84 14.34
N GLU A 147 -2.49 3.22 15.58
CA GLU A 147 -1.52 4.29 15.88
C GLU A 147 -0.07 3.81 15.73
N SER A 148 0.13 2.49 15.81
CA SER A 148 1.45 1.85 15.76
C SER A 148 1.40 0.50 15.05
N VAL A 149 2.59 -0.05 14.73
CA VAL A 149 2.73 -1.40 14.17
C VAL A 149 2.23 -2.47 15.15
N ASP A 150 2.41 -2.26 16.46
CA ASP A 150 1.93 -3.18 17.49
C ASP A 150 0.41 -3.22 17.53
N GLU A 151 -0.26 -2.08 17.42
CA GLU A 151 -1.71 -2.01 17.32
C GLU A 151 -2.23 -2.65 16.03
N LEU A 152 -1.56 -2.42 14.90
CA LEU A 152 -1.89 -3.11 13.64
C LEU A 152 -1.83 -4.64 13.84
N ASN A 153 -0.77 -5.15 14.46
CA ASN A 153 -0.65 -6.57 14.74
C ASN A 153 -1.76 -7.09 15.66
N ALA A 154 -2.14 -6.31 16.68
CA ALA A 154 -3.22 -6.67 17.60
C ALA A 154 -4.59 -6.74 16.88
N ILE A 155 -4.90 -5.78 16.01
CA ILE A 155 -6.13 -5.75 15.19
C ILE A 155 -6.16 -6.98 14.28
N LEU A 156 -5.08 -7.25 13.54
CA LEU A 156 -4.99 -8.38 12.63
C LEU A 156 -5.17 -9.72 13.34
N ASN A 157 -4.53 -9.91 14.50
CA ASN A 157 -4.69 -11.12 15.33
C ASN A 157 -6.12 -11.31 15.84
N LYS A 158 -6.84 -10.22 16.15
CA LYS A 158 -8.25 -10.26 16.56
C LYS A 158 -9.16 -10.68 15.39
N LEU A 159 -8.92 -10.13 14.21
CA LEU A 159 -9.70 -10.44 13.02
C LEU A 159 -9.55 -11.92 12.62
N GLN A 160 -8.34 -12.47 12.65
CA GLN A 160 -8.07 -13.89 12.33
C GLN A 160 -8.79 -14.87 13.27
N LYS A 161 -9.06 -14.51 14.52
CA LYS A 161 -9.77 -15.38 15.48
C LYS A 161 -11.27 -15.43 15.26
N ASN A 162 -11.80 -14.47 14.50
CA ASN A 162 -13.24 -14.33 14.25
C ASN A 162 -13.63 -14.85 12.85
N THR A 163 -12.69 -15.38 12.08
CA THR A 163 -12.85 -16.01 10.78
C THR A 163 -12.71 -17.51 10.90
#